data_cddb63663b6d28ba7d7fb13e8cfaa79b
#
_entry.id   cddb63663b6d28ba7d7fb13e8cfaa79b
#
_cell.length_a   1.000
_cell.length_b   1.000
_cell.length_c   1.000
_cell.angle_alpha   90.00
_cell.angle_beta   90.00
_cell.angle_gamma   90.00
#
_symmetry.space_group_name_H-M   'P 1'
#
loop_
_entity.id
_entity.type
_entity.pdbx_description
1 polymer ?
#
loop_
_entity_poly.entity_id
_entity_poly.type
_entity_poly.pdbx_seq_one_letter_code
_entity_poly.pdbx_strand_id
1 'polypeptide(L)'
;YAMIGIAAVANNTPLYCDAINEKGLGVAGLSFAGQGKYFPEATNKKNIASFEFISYLLATYETVDQVKENLTDVNISDVSFSKNTPASELHWLVGDKTGKSIVVESDEKGLHVYDNPVNALTNAPLFPQQLTNLANYAAVVPGQPNNDFLPGVDLKMYSRSLGTHHLPGGMDSESRFVKVCFALNHAPKDSDEVESVTNFFHILQSVEQVKGMDEVGPNIFEYTMYTSCMNLEKGILYLSLIHISEPTRLQLIS
;
A
#
# COMPACT_ATOMS: atom_id res chain seq x y z
N TYR A 1 9.66 19.23 -7.35
CA TYR A 1 10.82 18.37 -7.07
C TYR A 1 10.95 17.30 -8.15
N ALA A 2 12.18 16.81 -8.36
CA ALA A 2 12.44 15.65 -9.21
C ALA A 2 11.83 14.39 -8.56
N MET A 3 11.32 13.47 -9.41
CA MET A 3 10.68 12.24 -8.94
C MET A 3 11.03 11.05 -9.83
N ILE A 4 10.99 9.85 -9.25
CA ILE A 4 11.16 8.57 -9.93
C ILE A 4 10.07 7.61 -9.45
N GLY A 5 9.53 6.78 -10.32
CA GLY A 5 8.47 5.83 -9.95
C GLY A 5 8.08 4.91 -11.09
N ILE A 6 7.09 4.08 -10.83
CA ILE A 6 6.46 3.20 -11.81
C ILE A 6 5.20 3.87 -12.35
N ALA A 7 5.07 3.92 -13.67
CA ALA A 7 3.95 4.58 -14.32
C ALA A 7 3.48 3.83 -15.56
N ALA A 8 2.19 3.88 -15.82
CA ALA A 8 1.64 3.64 -17.15
C ALA A 8 1.84 4.91 -18.00
N VAL A 9 2.30 4.77 -19.24
CA VAL A 9 2.49 5.92 -20.12
C VAL A 9 1.34 6.00 -21.12
N ALA A 10 0.59 7.09 -21.05
CA ALA A 10 -0.49 7.38 -21.99
C ALA A 10 -0.33 8.79 -22.55
N ASN A 11 -0.39 8.94 -23.90
CA ASN A 11 -0.21 10.23 -24.58
C ASN A 11 1.06 10.99 -24.15
N ASN A 12 2.18 10.30 -24.00
CA ASN A 12 3.47 10.81 -23.48
C ASN A 12 3.39 11.41 -22.05
N THR A 13 2.37 11.06 -21.28
CA THR A 13 2.20 11.49 -19.89
C THR A 13 2.35 10.28 -18.98
N PRO A 14 3.22 10.32 -17.96
CA PRO A 14 3.31 9.25 -16.96
C PRO A 14 2.11 9.33 -16.01
N LEU A 15 1.37 8.24 -15.90
CA LEU A 15 0.32 8.02 -14.91
C LEU A 15 0.93 7.15 -13.82
N TYR A 16 1.44 7.77 -12.76
CA TYR A 16 2.16 7.07 -11.71
C TYR A 16 1.26 6.13 -10.92
N CYS A 17 1.73 4.89 -10.72
CA CYS A 17 1.17 3.95 -9.76
C CYS A 17 1.80 4.17 -8.37
N ASP A 18 3.11 4.35 -8.36
CA ASP A 18 3.90 4.70 -7.18
C ASP A 18 5.12 5.54 -7.59
N ALA A 19 5.58 6.41 -6.70
CA ALA A 19 6.77 7.22 -6.94
C ALA A 19 7.32 7.82 -5.64
N ILE A 20 8.58 8.26 -5.73
CA ILE A 20 9.31 8.98 -4.67
C ILE A 20 9.90 10.27 -5.25
N ASN A 21 9.95 11.34 -4.46
CA ASN A 21 10.69 12.54 -4.83
C ASN A 21 12.08 12.63 -4.18
N GLU A 22 12.90 13.55 -4.67
CA GLU A 22 14.27 13.80 -4.18
C GLU A 22 14.35 14.27 -2.72
N LYS A 23 13.22 14.62 -2.10
CA LYS A 23 13.13 15.05 -0.71
C LYS A 23 12.83 13.90 0.25
N GLY A 24 12.48 12.73 -0.29
CA GLY A 24 12.17 11.54 0.47
C GLY A 24 10.70 11.43 0.88
N LEU A 25 9.81 12.03 0.10
CA LEU A 25 8.37 11.76 0.16
C LEU A 25 8.05 10.69 -0.87
N GLY A 26 7.35 9.63 -0.47
CA GLY A 26 6.88 8.55 -1.33
C GLY A 26 5.36 8.45 -1.32
N VAL A 27 4.77 8.13 -2.47
CA VAL A 27 3.32 7.94 -2.63
C VAL A 27 3.06 6.70 -3.47
N ALA A 28 2.12 5.88 -3.02
CA ALA A 28 1.58 4.77 -3.80
C ALA A 28 0.06 4.91 -3.91
N GLY A 29 -0.47 4.72 -5.11
CA GLY A 29 -1.91 4.68 -5.40
C GLY A 29 -2.37 3.23 -5.53
N LEU A 30 -3.41 2.88 -4.79
CA LEU A 30 -3.97 1.54 -4.77
C LEU A 30 -5.43 1.59 -5.24
N SER A 31 -5.90 0.51 -5.87
CA SER A 31 -7.29 0.40 -6.30
C SER A 31 -8.24 0.49 -5.10
N PHE A 32 -9.26 1.34 -5.24
CA PHE A 32 -10.28 1.57 -4.22
C PHE A 32 -11.68 1.38 -4.81
N ALA A 33 -11.80 0.37 -5.64
CA ALA A 33 -12.98 0.07 -6.44
C ALA A 33 -14.24 -0.08 -5.58
N GLY A 34 -15.30 0.61 -5.99
CA GLY A 34 -16.59 0.62 -5.32
C GLY A 34 -16.66 1.47 -4.04
N GLN A 35 -15.56 2.09 -3.62
CA GLN A 35 -15.49 2.98 -2.45
C GLN A 35 -15.04 4.39 -2.83
N GLY A 36 -14.16 4.50 -3.83
CA GLY A 36 -13.62 5.77 -4.29
C GLY A 36 -14.72 6.66 -4.88
N LYS A 37 -14.79 7.92 -4.43
CA LYS A 37 -15.71 8.92 -4.95
C LYS A 37 -14.98 10.22 -5.21
N TYR A 38 -15.15 10.75 -6.41
CA TYR A 38 -14.61 12.04 -6.81
C TYR A 38 -15.74 13.01 -7.13
N PHE A 39 -15.45 14.28 -7.14
CA PHE A 39 -16.45 15.33 -7.22
C PHE A 39 -16.17 16.26 -8.39
N PRO A 40 -17.20 16.93 -8.94
CA PRO A 40 -16.99 18.01 -9.90
C PRO A 40 -16.06 19.09 -9.35
N GLU A 41 -15.39 19.80 -10.23
CA GLU A 41 -14.50 20.89 -9.85
C GLU A 41 -15.22 21.94 -8.99
N ALA A 42 -14.63 22.27 -7.86
CA ALA A 42 -15.13 23.26 -6.91
C ALA A 42 -14.40 24.61 -7.09
N THR A 43 -15.13 25.70 -7.08
CA THR A 43 -14.57 27.06 -7.31
C THR A 43 -13.70 27.58 -6.17
N ASN A 44 -13.85 27.01 -4.96
CA ASN A 44 -13.16 27.45 -3.74
C ASN A 44 -12.12 26.44 -3.24
N LYS A 45 -11.78 25.45 -4.06
CA LYS A 45 -10.79 24.41 -3.72
C LYS A 45 -9.78 24.26 -4.85
N LYS A 46 -8.64 23.68 -4.52
CA LYS A 46 -7.67 23.23 -5.50
C LYS A 46 -8.16 21.88 -6.06
N ASN A 47 -8.55 21.87 -7.32
CA ASN A 47 -9.01 20.68 -8.02
C ASN A 47 -7.82 19.92 -8.58
N ILE A 48 -7.69 18.64 -8.22
CA ILE A 48 -6.64 17.73 -8.68
C ILE A 48 -7.32 16.47 -9.18
N ALA A 49 -7.05 16.07 -10.41
CA ALA A 49 -7.57 14.81 -10.92
C ALA A 49 -6.85 13.61 -10.25
N SER A 50 -7.55 12.48 -10.10
CA SER A 50 -6.97 11.30 -9.43
C SER A 50 -5.66 10.84 -10.07
N PHE A 51 -5.54 10.93 -11.38
CA PHE A 51 -4.33 10.56 -12.13
C PHE A 51 -3.16 11.55 -11.97
N GLU A 52 -3.41 12.77 -11.48
CA GLU A 52 -2.39 13.79 -11.21
C GLU A 52 -1.96 13.80 -9.74
N PHE A 53 -2.70 13.15 -8.85
CA PHE A 53 -2.57 13.33 -7.41
C PHE A 53 -1.18 12.94 -6.90
N ILE A 54 -0.60 11.82 -7.35
CA ILE A 54 0.77 11.42 -7.00
C ILE A 54 1.77 12.47 -7.45
N SER A 55 1.71 12.89 -8.71
CA SER A 55 2.61 13.92 -9.27
C SER A 55 2.48 15.24 -8.52
N TYR A 56 1.24 15.64 -8.19
CA TYR A 56 0.97 16.86 -7.43
C TYR A 56 1.62 16.83 -6.05
N LEU A 57 1.43 15.75 -5.29
CA LEU A 57 2.01 15.62 -3.96
C LEU A 57 3.55 15.66 -4.02
N LEU A 58 4.14 14.88 -4.91
CA LEU A 58 5.58 14.74 -5.00
C LEU A 58 6.28 15.99 -5.59
N ALA A 59 5.62 16.73 -6.46
CA ALA A 59 6.15 18.00 -6.98
C ALA A 59 6.12 19.12 -5.94
N THR A 60 5.18 19.05 -4.98
CA THR A 60 4.85 20.17 -4.10
C THR A 60 5.43 20.02 -2.69
N TYR A 61 5.40 18.81 -2.12
CA TYR A 61 5.68 18.58 -0.70
C TYR A 61 6.93 17.74 -0.46
N GLU A 62 7.53 17.92 0.74
CA GLU A 62 8.71 17.20 1.20
C GLU A 62 8.39 16.16 2.28
N THR A 63 7.31 16.38 3.06
CA THR A 63 7.00 15.58 4.23
C THR A 63 5.51 15.25 4.33
N VAL A 64 5.21 14.18 5.06
CA VAL A 64 3.84 13.78 5.40
C VAL A 64 3.09 14.89 6.14
N ASP A 65 3.75 15.59 7.06
CA ASP A 65 3.11 16.69 7.80
C ASP A 65 2.65 17.82 6.87
N GLN A 66 3.50 18.22 5.90
CA GLN A 66 3.12 19.22 4.89
C GLN A 66 1.94 18.75 4.03
N VAL A 67 1.91 17.49 3.62
CA VAL A 67 0.78 16.93 2.88
C VAL A 67 -0.50 17.03 3.72
N LYS A 68 -0.46 16.57 4.97
CA LYS A 68 -1.60 16.55 5.88
C LYS A 68 -2.19 17.96 6.12
N GLU A 69 -1.33 18.96 6.32
CA GLU A 69 -1.74 20.35 6.57
C GLU A 69 -2.42 21.00 5.35
N ASN A 70 -2.04 20.59 4.14
CA ASN A 70 -2.47 21.28 2.91
C ASN A 70 -3.56 20.55 2.12
N LEU A 71 -3.97 19.34 2.52
CA LEU A 71 -5.04 18.60 1.81
C LEU A 71 -6.46 19.08 2.15
N THR A 72 -6.66 19.91 3.16
CA THR A 72 -7.99 20.43 3.55
C THR A 72 -8.66 21.22 2.43
N ASP A 73 -7.87 21.92 1.61
CA ASP A 73 -8.33 22.76 0.51
C ASP A 73 -8.30 22.05 -0.86
N VAL A 74 -8.00 20.76 -0.87
CA VAL A 74 -7.97 19.94 -2.09
C VAL A 74 -9.33 19.30 -2.34
N ASN A 75 -9.70 19.22 -3.60
CA ASN A 75 -10.81 18.43 -4.14
C ASN A 75 -10.24 17.44 -5.15
N ILE A 76 -10.49 16.15 -4.95
CA ILE A 76 -10.17 15.17 -6.00
C ILE A 76 -11.29 15.24 -7.03
N SER A 77 -10.95 15.71 -8.25
CA SER A 77 -11.93 15.90 -9.30
C SER A 77 -12.23 14.61 -10.07
N ASP A 78 -13.45 14.53 -10.59
CA ASP A 78 -13.95 13.42 -11.39
C ASP A 78 -13.50 13.50 -12.87
N VAL A 79 -12.56 14.38 -13.16
CA VAL A 79 -12.00 14.58 -14.51
C VAL A 79 -11.28 13.32 -14.97
N SER A 80 -11.66 12.83 -16.14
CA SER A 80 -11.00 11.69 -16.79
C SER A 80 -9.77 12.15 -17.56
N PHE A 81 -8.71 11.33 -17.58
CA PHE A 81 -7.52 11.60 -18.39
C PHE A 81 -7.85 11.63 -19.89
N SER A 82 -8.70 10.72 -20.34
CA SER A 82 -9.23 10.69 -21.70
C SER A 82 -10.56 9.94 -21.75
N LYS A 83 -11.23 9.92 -22.90
CA LYS A 83 -12.45 9.12 -23.11
C LYS A 83 -12.23 7.61 -22.86
N ASN A 84 -11.02 7.13 -23.10
CA ASN A 84 -10.66 5.71 -22.93
C ASN A 84 -9.98 5.43 -21.60
N THR A 85 -9.69 6.46 -20.81
CA THR A 85 -9.03 6.36 -19.51
C THR A 85 -9.82 7.21 -18.52
N PRO A 86 -10.93 6.67 -17.98
CA PRO A 86 -11.74 7.36 -16.98
C PRO A 86 -10.95 7.56 -15.67
N ALA A 87 -11.47 8.42 -14.80
CA ALA A 87 -10.91 8.58 -13.46
C ALA A 87 -10.95 7.24 -12.72
N SER A 88 -9.77 6.71 -12.37
CA SER A 88 -9.65 5.46 -11.60
C SER A 88 -9.94 5.72 -10.14
N GLU A 89 -10.76 4.88 -9.54
CA GLU A 89 -11.04 4.91 -8.10
C GLU A 89 -9.79 4.43 -7.35
N LEU A 90 -9.10 5.37 -6.72
CA LEU A 90 -7.85 5.13 -5.98
C LEU A 90 -7.95 5.68 -4.56
N HIS A 91 -7.15 5.12 -3.68
CA HIS A 91 -6.70 5.72 -2.44
C HIS A 91 -5.17 5.66 -2.36
N TRP A 92 -4.58 6.40 -1.43
CA TRP A 92 -3.14 6.60 -1.47
C TRP A 92 -2.49 6.37 -0.11
N LEU A 93 -1.39 5.63 -0.14
CA LEU A 93 -0.43 5.55 0.96
C LEU A 93 0.66 6.60 0.71
N VAL A 94 0.84 7.49 1.66
CA VAL A 94 1.89 8.52 1.61
C VAL A 94 2.82 8.30 2.79
N GLY A 95 4.11 8.22 2.54
CA GLY A 95 5.14 8.05 3.57
C GLY A 95 6.34 8.96 3.33
N ASP A 96 7.09 9.28 4.37
CA ASP A 96 8.31 10.03 4.25
C ASP A 96 9.50 9.38 4.97
N LYS A 97 10.70 9.90 4.74
CA LYS A 97 11.97 9.40 5.32
C LYS A 97 12.03 9.46 6.85
N THR A 98 11.08 10.13 7.53
CA THR A 98 11.00 10.13 8.99
C THR A 98 10.30 8.88 9.55
N GLY A 99 9.74 8.04 8.67
CA GLY A 99 8.95 6.86 9.02
C GLY A 99 7.47 7.15 9.31
N LYS A 100 7.03 8.40 9.14
CA LYS A 100 5.60 8.74 9.21
C LYS A 100 4.89 8.28 7.95
N SER A 101 3.64 7.84 8.11
CA SER A 101 2.76 7.58 6.98
C SER A 101 1.31 7.98 7.27
N ILE A 102 0.60 8.31 6.19
CA ILE A 102 -0.83 8.60 6.18
C ILE A 102 -1.52 7.84 5.07
N VAL A 103 -2.81 7.66 5.22
CA VAL A 103 -3.71 7.18 4.17
C VAL A 103 -4.62 8.32 3.75
N VAL A 104 -4.75 8.51 2.44
CA VAL A 104 -5.65 9.51 1.85
C VAL A 104 -6.74 8.77 1.08
N GLU A 105 -7.99 9.00 1.45
CA GLU A 105 -9.18 8.39 0.82
C GLU A 105 -10.17 9.47 0.43
N SER A 106 -10.81 9.32 -0.72
CA SER A 106 -11.94 10.16 -1.13
C SER A 106 -13.16 9.25 -1.29
N ASP A 107 -14.17 9.45 -0.44
CA ASP A 107 -15.42 8.70 -0.41
C ASP A 107 -16.63 9.63 -0.61
N GLU A 108 -17.84 9.12 -0.42
CA GLU A 108 -19.08 9.91 -0.55
C GLU A 108 -19.14 11.13 0.39
N LYS A 109 -18.35 11.15 1.46
CA LYS A 109 -18.30 12.25 2.45
C LYS A 109 -17.19 13.27 2.15
N GLY A 110 -16.36 13.00 1.13
CA GLY A 110 -15.26 13.86 0.71
C GLY A 110 -13.88 13.26 0.93
N LEU A 111 -12.87 14.14 0.98
CA LEU A 111 -11.48 13.75 1.17
C LEU A 111 -11.16 13.57 2.66
N HIS A 112 -10.59 12.43 2.99
CA HIS A 112 -10.16 12.06 4.34
C HIS A 112 -8.66 11.79 4.37
N VAL A 113 -8.03 12.20 5.48
CA VAL A 113 -6.61 11.95 5.75
C VAL A 113 -6.49 11.28 7.11
N TYR A 114 -5.96 10.06 7.12
CA TYR A 114 -5.81 9.26 8.34
C TYR A 114 -4.33 9.07 8.66
N ASP A 115 -3.95 9.24 9.93
CA ASP A 115 -2.65 8.75 10.40
C ASP A 115 -2.61 7.22 10.27
N ASN A 116 -1.50 6.68 9.78
CA ASN A 116 -1.37 5.26 9.54
C ASN A 116 -0.46 4.59 10.60
N PRO A 117 -1.03 4.07 11.68
CA PRO A 117 -0.24 3.50 12.78
C PRO A 117 0.40 2.15 12.44
N VAL A 118 0.00 1.54 11.34
CA VAL A 118 0.46 0.20 10.92
C VAL A 118 1.37 0.22 9.69
N ASN A 119 1.55 1.39 9.06
CA ASN A 119 2.37 1.60 7.86
C ASN A 119 2.00 0.66 6.68
N ALA A 120 0.75 0.25 6.59
CA ALA A 120 0.24 -0.65 5.56
C ALA A 120 -1.07 -0.11 4.98
N LEU A 121 -1.32 -0.43 3.72
CA LEU A 121 -2.56 -0.19 3.02
C LEU A 121 -2.73 -1.30 1.97
N THR A 122 -3.96 -1.76 1.77
CA THR A 122 -4.33 -2.67 0.68
C THR A 122 -5.38 -2.02 -0.22
N ASN A 123 -6.58 -2.55 -0.32
CA ASN A 123 -7.67 -1.99 -1.13
C ASN A 123 -8.88 -1.70 -0.23
N ALA A 124 -10.11 -1.77 -0.77
CA ALA A 124 -11.34 -1.69 0.04
C ALA A 124 -11.36 -2.76 1.17
N PRO A 125 -12.04 -2.53 2.29
CA PRO A 125 -12.90 -1.40 2.61
C PRO A 125 -12.12 -0.15 3.07
N LEU A 126 -12.85 0.88 3.55
CA LEU A 126 -12.29 2.11 4.13
C LEU A 126 -11.23 1.80 5.21
N PHE A 127 -10.16 2.57 5.24
CA PHE A 127 -9.03 2.36 6.14
C PHE A 127 -9.41 2.25 7.63
N PRO A 128 -10.34 3.06 8.21
CA PRO A 128 -10.79 2.86 9.58
C PRO A 128 -11.45 1.51 9.84
N GLN A 129 -12.13 0.93 8.85
CA GLN A 129 -12.73 -0.40 8.96
C GLN A 129 -11.65 -1.47 8.98
N GLN A 130 -10.62 -1.35 8.14
CA GLN A 130 -9.46 -2.23 8.14
C GLN A 130 -8.75 -2.23 9.50
N LEU A 131 -8.52 -1.05 10.08
CA LEU A 131 -7.94 -0.94 11.43
C LEU A 131 -8.81 -1.61 12.50
N THR A 132 -10.13 -1.43 12.42
CA THR A 132 -11.06 -2.05 13.36
C THR A 132 -11.01 -3.58 13.27
N ASN A 133 -10.89 -4.14 12.08
CA ASN A 133 -10.78 -5.58 11.85
C ASN A 133 -9.54 -6.20 12.51
N LEU A 134 -8.45 -5.46 12.69
CA LEU A 134 -7.24 -5.97 13.35
C LEU A 134 -7.50 -6.45 14.78
N ALA A 135 -8.52 -5.92 15.46
CA ALA A 135 -8.88 -6.36 16.82
C ALA A 135 -9.25 -7.85 16.89
N ASN A 136 -9.75 -8.44 15.81
CA ASN A 136 -10.07 -9.86 15.72
C ASN A 136 -8.82 -10.76 15.80
N TYR A 137 -7.65 -10.19 15.55
CA TYR A 137 -6.37 -10.90 15.47
C TYR A 137 -5.42 -10.58 16.64
N ALA A 138 -5.92 -9.91 17.69
CA ALA A 138 -5.09 -9.47 18.83
C ALA A 138 -4.40 -10.62 19.58
N ALA A 139 -4.94 -11.84 19.48
CA ALA A 139 -4.35 -13.04 20.11
C ALA A 139 -3.29 -13.74 19.22
N VAL A 140 -3.07 -13.28 17.99
CA VAL A 140 -2.09 -13.87 17.08
C VAL A 140 -0.68 -13.46 17.50
N VAL A 141 0.22 -14.46 17.62
CA VAL A 141 1.62 -14.25 18.03
C VAL A 141 2.57 -15.04 17.13
N PRO A 142 3.84 -14.63 16.94
CA PRO A 142 4.76 -15.32 16.03
C PRO A 142 5.24 -16.69 16.57
N GLY A 143 5.17 -16.91 17.86
CA GLY A 143 5.61 -18.13 18.52
C GLY A 143 4.50 -19.13 18.80
N GLN A 144 4.63 -19.84 19.93
CA GLN A 144 3.57 -20.71 20.45
C GLN A 144 2.56 -19.88 21.27
N PRO A 145 1.26 -20.14 21.13
CA PRO A 145 0.25 -19.47 21.94
C PRO A 145 0.27 -19.99 23.38
N ASN A 146 -0.14 -19.16 24.32
CA ASN A 146 -0.51 -19.64 25.67
C ASN A 146 -1.81 -20.45 25.58
N ASN A 147 -1.94 -21.44 26.48
CA ASN A 147 -3.21 -22.15 26.61
C ASN A 147 -4.16 -21.42 27.57
N ASP A 148 -4.72 -20.31 27.11
CA ASP A 148 -5.75 -19.59 27.88
C ASP A 148 -7.17 -20.13 27.58
N PHE A 149 -7.29 -20.98 26.54
CA PHE A 149 -8.56 -21.58 26.11
C PHE A 149 -9.07 -22.66 27.05
N LEU A 150 -8.18 -23.57 27.51
CA LEU A 150 -8.48 -24.63 28.48
C LEU A 150 -7.42 -24.69 29.58
N PRO A 151 -7.46 -23.76 30.54
CA PRO A 151 -6.51 -23.77 31.64
C PRO A 151 -6.52 -25.11 32.40
N GLY A 152 -5.36 -25.68 32.65
CA GLY A 152 -5.21 -26.96 33.35
C GLY A 152 -5.25 -28.21 32.45
N VAL A 153 -5.50 -28.08 31.17
CA VAL A 153 -5.40 -29.16 30.17
C VAL A 153 -4.06 -29.05 29.43
N ASP A 154 -3.27 -30.10 29.40
CA ASP A 154 -2.01 -30.14 28.65
C ASP A 154 -2.28 -30.35 27.15
N LEU A 155 -2.42 -29.23 26.42
CA LEU A 155 -2.58 -29.23 24.96
C LEU A 155 -1.22 -29.42 24.29
N LYS A 156 -1.00 -30.59 23.66
CA LYS A 156 0.25 -30.90 22.97
C LYS A 156 0.38 -30.04 21.69
N MET A 157 1.42 -29.24 21.66
CA MET A 157 1.77 -28.46 20.47
C MET A 157 2.39 -29.38 19.41
N TYR A 158 1.72 -29.54 18.27
CA TYR A 158 2.10 -30.48 17.20
C TYR A 158 2.96 -29.83 16.10
N SER A 159 3.12 -28.50 16.10
CA SER A 159 3.92 -27.76 15.13
C SER A 159 4.55 -26.52 15.77
N ARG A 160 5.56 -25.94 15.10
CA ARG A 160 6.09 -24.62 15.46
C ARG A 160 5.13 -23.53 14.98
N SER A 161 5.23 -22.34 15.58
CA SER A 161 4.50 -21.13 15.15
C SER A 161 2.97 -21.29 15.13
N LEU A 162 2.40 -22.14 15.99
CA LEU A 162 0.94 -22.31 16.11
C LEU A 162 0.22 -21.01 16.50
N GLY A 163 0.92 -20.04 17.09
CA GLY A 163 0.37 -18.72 17.37
C GLY A 163 -0.06 -17.94 16.12
N THR A 164 0.46 -18.31 14.93
CA THR A 164 0.06 -17.71 13.65
C THR A 164 -1.05 -18.48 12.92
N HIS A 165 -1.58 -19.56 13.54
CA HIS A 165 -2.58 -20.45 12.89
C HIS A 165 -3.81 -19.71 12.39
N HIS A 166 -4.21 -18.64 13.05
CA HIS A 166 -5.39 -17.86 12.71
C HIS A 166 -5.11 -16.67 11.79
N LEU A 167 -3.87 -16.50 11.28
CA LEU A 167 -3.64 -15.50 10.23
C LEU A 167 -4.42 -15.89 8.98
N PRO A 168 -5.14 -14.93 8.35
CA PRO A 168 -5.92 -15.25 7.17
C PRO A 168 -5.03 -15.58 5.98
N GLY A 169 -5.46 -16.55 5.17
CA GLY A 169 -4.78 -16.97 3.94
C GLY A 169 -5.48 -16.52 2.66
N GLY A 170 -6.56 -15.74 2.77
CA GLY A 170 -7.32 -15.22 1.63
C GLY A 170 -6.52 -14.23 0.79
N MET A 171 -6.94 -14.07 -0.48
CA MET A 171 -6.38 -13.08 -1.40
C MET A 171 -7.15 -11.75 -1.37
N ASP A 172 -8.28 -11.70 -0.67
CA ASP A 172 -9.05 -10.49 -0.47
C ASP A 172 -8.25 -9.42 0.28
N SER A 173 -8.68 -8.17 0.15
CA SER A 173 -7.97 -7.02 0.69
C SER A 173 -7.81 -7.06 2.21
N GLU A 174 -8.85 -7.45 2.95
CA GLU A 174 -8.79 -7.49 4.42
C GLU A 174 -7.85 -8.59 4.92
N SER A 175 -7.87 -9.77 4.29
CA SER A 175 -6.95 -10.87 4.58
C SER A 175 -5.49 -10.46 4.35
N ARG A 176 -5.21 -9.82 3.22
CA ARG A 176 -3.86 -9.31 2.89
C ARG A 176 -3.44 -8.19 3.85
N PHE A 177 -4.37 -7.30 4.24
CA PHE A 177 -4.07 -6.24 5.20
C PHE A 177 -3.64 -6.79 6.56
N VAL A 178 -4.41 -7.72 7.12
CA VAL A 178 -4.06 -8.38 8.40
C VAL A 178 -2.69 -9.03 8.31
N LYS A 179 -2.45 -9.79 7.23
CA LYS A 179 -1.20 -10.54 7.05
C LYS A 179 0.01 -9.62 6.91
N VAL A 180 -0.10 -8.56 6.10
CA VAL A 180 1.01 -7.62 5.91
C VAL A 180 1.27 -6.78 7.17
N CYS A 181 0.23 -6.37 7.90
CA CYS A 181 0.38 -5.67 9.17
C CYS A 181 1.14 -6.54 10.19
N PHE A 182 0.77 -7.83 10.29
CA PHE A 182 1.45 -8.77 11.17
C PHE A 182 2.92 -8.95 10.76
N ALA A 183 3.19 -9.22 9.49
CA ALA A 183 4.54 -9.43 8.98
C ALA A 183 5.43 -8.20 9.17
N LEU A 184 4.93 -7.01 8.82
CA LEU A 184 5.65 -5.74 8.95
C LEU A 184 6.00 -5.41 10.41
N ASN A 185 5.08 -5.68 11.34
CA ASN A 185 5.28 -5.39 12.77
C ASN A 185 6.28 -6.35 13.43
N HIS A 186 6.43 -7.59 12.93
CA HIS A 186 7.32 -8.61 13.48
C HIS A 186 8.61 -8.80 12.69
N ALA A 187 8.73 -8.18 11.51
CA ALA A 187 9.98 -8.21 10.75
C ALA A 187 11.12 -7.57 11.53
N PRO A 188 12.34 -8.12 11.46
CA PRO A 188 13.53 -7.47 12.00
C PRO A 188 13.67 -6.06 11.46
N LYS A 189 14.09 -5.13 12.33
CA LYS A 189 14.46 -3.77 11.94
C LYS A 189 15.96 -3.75 11.74
N ASP A 190 16.38 -3.99 10.51
CA ASP A 190 17.79 -4.09 10.16
C ASP A 190 18.40 -2.70 9.96
N SER A 191 19.68 -2.59 10.24
CA SER A 191 20.47 -1.39 9.97
C SER A 191 21.17 -1.42 8.60
N ASP A 192 21.22 -2.61 7.98
CA ASP A 192 21.79 -2.80 6.65
C ASP A 192 20.72 -2.64 5.57
N GLU A 193 21.03 -1.88 4.51
CA GLU A 193 20.10 -1.60 3.43
C GLU A 193 19.72 -2.86 2.64
N VAL A 194 20.69 -3.74 2.39
CA VAL A 194 20.45 -4.96 1.61
C VAL A 194 19.48 -5.88 2.36
N GLU A 195 19.69 -6.05 3.66
CA GLU A 195 18.81 -6.85 4.52
C GLU A 195 17.41 -6.20 4.61
N SER A 196 17.34 -4.88 4.81
CA SER A 196 16.08 -4.14 4.87
C SER A 196 15.27 -4.26 3.58
N VAL A 197 15.90 -4.10 2.42
CA VAL A 197 15.26 -4.26 1.10
C VAL A 197 14.83 -5.72 0.88
N THR A 198 15.68 -6.69 1.25
CA THR A 198 15.36 -8.11 1.16
C THR A 198 14.14 -8.45 2.01
N ASN A 199 14.12 -8.00 3.27
CA ASN A 199 12.98 -8.21 4.17
C ASN A 199 11.71 -7.55 3.66
N PHE A 200 11.81 -6.35 3.08
CA PHE A 200 10.67 -5.66 2.47
C PHE A 200 10.04 -6.51 1.35
N PHE A 201 10.86 -7.06 0.44
CA PHE A 201 10.36 -7.95 -0.61
C PHE A 201 9.74 -9.22 -0.03
N HIS A 202 10.34 -9.84 0.99
CA HIS A 202 9.76 -11.02 1.64
C HIS A 202 8.40 -10.73 2.30
N ILE A 203 8.24 -9.54 2.92
CA ILE A 203 6.94 -9.11 3.48
C ILE A 203 5.90 -9.03 2.38
N LEU A 204 6.21 -8.35 1.26
CA LEU A 204 5.27 -8.20 0.14
C LEU A 204 4.99 -9.54 -0.57
N GLN A 205 5.98 -10.42 -0.72
CA GLN A 205 5.77 -11.78 -1.24
C GLN A 205 4.76 -12.58 -0.43
N SER A 206 4.63 -12.30 0.87
CA SER A 206 3.64 -12.97 1.71
C SER A 206 2.20 -12.66 1.33
N VAL A 207 1.95 -11.60 0.57
CA VAL A 207 0.64 -11.13 0.11
C VAL A 207 0.54 -11.01 -1.41
N GLU A 208 1.49 -11.60 -2.14
CA GLU A 208 1.45 -11.70 -3.60
C GLU A 208 0.22 -12.47 -4.07
N GLN A 209 -0.44 -11.93 -5.08
CA GLN A 209 -1.57 -12.58 -5.73
C GLN A 209 -1.07 -13.46 -6.87
N VAL A 210 -1.27 -14.77 -6.72
CA VAL A 210 -0.92 -15.77 -7.74
C VAL A 210 -2.02 -15.80 -8.78
N LYS A 211 -1.66 -15.79 -10.06
CA LYS A 211 -2.62 -15.87 -11.16
C LYS A 211 -3.52 -17.09 -11.02
N GLY A 212 -4.83 -16.89 -11.05
CA GLY A 212 -5.84 -17.90 -10.86
C GLY A 212 -6.45 -17.93 -9.45
N MET A 213 -5.95 -17.15 -8.51
CA MET A 213 -6.48 -17.06 -7.14
C MET A 213 -7.40 -15.86 -6.90
N ASP A 214 -7.42 -14.90 -7.82
CA ASP A 214 -8.25 -13.69 -7.74
C ASP A 214 -8.95 -13.47 -9.09
N GLU A 215 -10.20 -13.97 -9.22
CA GLU A 215 -10.99 -13.88 -10.43
C GLU A 215 -11.94 -12.68 -10.35
N VAL A 216 -11.70 -11.67 -11.19
CA VAL A 216 -12.48 -10.42 -11.25
C VAL A 216 -13.53 -10.41 -12.36
N GLY A 217 -13.58 -11.45 -13.16
CA GLY A 217 -14.55 -11.68 -14.23
C GLY A 217 -14.30 -13.02 -14.89
N PRO A 218 -15.20 -13.54 -15.75
CA PRO A 218 -15.05 -14.86 -16.36
C PRO A 218 -13.68 -15.04 -17.06
N ASN A 219 -12.81 -15.87 -16.48
CA ASN A 219 -11.42 -16.10 -16.90
C ASN A 219 -10.52 -14.84 -16.91
N ILE A 220 -10.88 -13.81 -16.15
CA ILE A 220 -10.07 -12.59 -15.97
C ILE A 220 -9.54 -12.60 -14.53
N PHE A 221 -8.21 -12.61 -14.38
CA PHE A 221 -7.54 -12.74 -13.09
C PHE A 221 -6.67 -11.52 -12.80
N GLU A 222 -6.77 -10.99 -11.57
CA GLU A 222 -5.75 -10.11 -11.03
C GLU A 222 -4.60 -10.96 -10.47
N TYR A 223 -3.38 -10.45 -10.61
CA TYR A 223 -2.18 -11.07 -10.06
C TYR A 223 -1.06 -10.04 -9.97
N THR A 224 -0.14 -10.27 -9.06
CA THR A 224 1.03 -9.40 -8.90
C THR A 224 1.92 -9.47 -10.14
N MET A 225 2.17 -8.33 -10.77
CA MET A 225 3.02 -8.21 -11.96
C MET A 225 4.44 -7.77 -11.60
N TYR A 226 4.58 -6.94 -10.59
CA TYR A 226 5.85 -6.44 -10.06
C TYR A 226 5.69 -6.08 -8.59
N THR A 227 6.82 -5.95 -7.92
CA THR A 227 6.92 -5.39 -6.58
C THR A 227 7.99 -4.30 -6.59
N SER A 228 7.67 -3.12 -6.11
CA SER A 228 8.59 -1.99 -5.96
C SER A 228 8.91 -1.74 -4.48
N CYS A 229 10.14 -1.32 -4.21
CA CYS A 229 10.59 -0.87 -2.90
C CYS A 229 11.29 0.47 -3.05
N MET A 230 10.95 1.44 -2.20
CA MET A 230 11.49 2.78 -2.23
C MET A 230 12.31 3.06 -0.97
N ASN A 231 13.62 3.29 -1.12
CA ASN A 231 14.43 3.84 -0.04
C ASN A 231 14.26 5.36 -0.01
N LEU A 232 13.41 5.83 0.90
CA LEU A 232 13.03 7.24 1.00
C LEU A 232 14.18 8.15 1.47
N GLU A 233 15.16 7.62 2.19
CA GLU A 233 16.33 8.39 2.63
C GLU A 233 17.32 8.64 1.49
N LYS A 234 17.51 7.63 0.62
CA LYS A 234 18.54 7.67 -0.44
C LYS A 234 17.95 8.01 -1.82
N GLY A 235 16.64 8.05 -1.97
CA GLY A 235 15.99 8.27 -3.27
C GLY A 235 16.20 7.12 -4.26
N ILE A 236 16.24 5.87 -3.77
CA ILE A 236 16.49 4.69 -4.61
C ILE A 236 15.19 3.90 -4.77
N LEU A 237 14.87 3.56 -6.00
CA LEU A 237 13.78 2.66 -6.37
C LEU A 237 14.34 1.29 -6.73
N TYR A 238 13.88 0.25 -6.05
CA TYR A 238 14.15 -1.15 -6.34
C TYR A 238 12.92 -1.77 -6.98
N LEU A 239 13.11 -2.59 -8.01
CA LEU A 239 12.03 -3.24 -8.75
C LEU A 239 12.31 -4.73 -8.89
N SER A 240 11.33 -5.55 -8.53
CA SER A 240 11.31 -6.98 -8.79
C SER A 240 10.17 -7.32 -9.75
N LEU A 241 10.49 -7.95 -10.88
CA LEU A 241 9.53 -8.41 -11.86
C LEU A 241 9.31 -9.92 -11.68
N ILE A 242 8.08 -10.34 -11.44
CA ILE A 242 7.74 -11.74 -11.08
C ILE A 242 7.94 -12.72 -12.24
N HIS A 243 7.92 -12.25 -13.48
CA HIS A 243 8.00 -13.10 -14.67
C HIS A 243 9.40 -13.27 -15.29
N ILE A 244 10.43 -12.75 -14.64
CA ILE A 244 11.80 -12.98 -15.09
C ILE A 244 12.34 -14.16 -14.28
N SER A 245 12.27 -15.35 -14.86
CA SER A 245 12.78 -16.61 -14.29
C SER A 245 14.31 -16.74 -14.29
N GLU A 246 15.03 -15.65 -14.50
CA GLU A 246 16.47 -15.61 -14.28
C GLU A 246 16.77 -14.94 -12.93
N PRO A 247 17.86 -15.32 -12.22
CA PRO A 247 18.26 -14.62 -11.01
C PRO A 247 18.61 -13.17 -11.37
N THR A 248 17.59 -12.34 -11.38
CA THR A 248 17.73 -10.92 -11.71
C THR A 248 18.48 -10.27 -10.56
N ARG A 249 19.69 -9.82 -10.81
CA ARG A 249 20.34 -8.87 -9.95
C ARG A 249 19.40 -7.67 -9.82
N LEU A 250 19.14 -7.23 -8.58
CA LEU A 250 18.47 -5.97 -8.32
C LEU A 250 19.10 -4.91 -9.24
N GLN A 251 18.31 -4.40 -10.20
CA GLN A 251 18.77 -3.30 -11.04
C GLN A 251 18.48 -2.01 -10.29
N LEU A 252 19.54 -1.33 -9.88
CA LEU A 252 19.46 0.06 -9.47
C LEU A 252 19.07 0.87 -10.71
N ILE A 253 17.89 1.47 -10.68
CA ILE A 253 17.50 2.50 -11.64
C ILE A 253 17.81 3.84 -10.96
N SER A 254 18.97 4.38 -11.31
CA SER A 254 19.37 5.74 -10.91
C SER A 254 18.90 6.76 -11.94
#